data_44469a40535b165093e58cade88eb810
#
_entry.id   44469a40535b165093e58cade88eb810
#
_cell.length_a   1.000
_cell.length_b   1.000
_cell.length_c   1.000
_cell.angle_alpha   90.00
_cell.angle_beta   90.00
_cell.angle_gamma   90.00
#
_symmetry.space_group_name_H-M   'P 1'
#
loop_
_entity.id
_entity.type
_entity.pdbx_description
1 polymer ?
#
loop_
_entity_poly.entity_id
_entity_poly.type
_entity_poly.pdbx_seq_one_letter_code
_entity_poly.pdbx_strand_id
1 'polypeptide(L)'
;MSELKDILKEAQVSYDEGNPIMSDDAFDGITNSESQFKLNDEETYTVKHHRYMGSMSKVHTKEDLLKQMPSATFAQPKFDGISCEVILEYGLLKSISTRGNGEFGKDLSSIVEAGFLKDSSWNPEITTVYGEITLKSYNPSQKDRNVVAGICNKDYPTNEEIRQLQLNIYEAYRFGDIMVPYSQIDRVYFCDSPQVIASTTYIINNNGEETNIELYEGIFDDLYPYTKRDGIVFKKEPEFYGSDEGKFELALKPQPLSSITKITDVSWKKGKSKFAATAIIEPIELGGVTISRVTLPDKYIREMDLHIGDTIEVTRAGDVIPRIVKLVKEGEDRKEIKAPNVCEYGHELSQVGKSITCSVKDCTTYETDFVNKIVEIMFWGIKRAPKSKMYKLVSSGDVDIHNILEPDTYSSKLTYRELNLVNAGVENIEKDLSAKALCAMNIDGLTYEKAKSIIDEYDSVENYVKEDSGPFAESISFILKQSSGVSGFIGYK
;
A
#
# COMPACT_ATOMS: atom_id res chain seq x y z
N MET A 1 -8.63 14.28 10.64
CA MET A 1 -7.16 14.30 10.49
C MET A 1 -6.50 12.97 10.87
N SER A 2 -6.91 12.29 11.97
CA SER A 2 -6.39 10.95 12.31
C SER A 2 -6.71 9.88 11.26
N GLU A 3 -7.96 9.82 10.78
CA GLU A 3 -8.41 8.81 9.78
C GLU A 3 -7.66 8.90 8.43
N LEU A 4 -7.30 10.10 7.97
CA LEU A 4 -6.56 10.25 6.72
C LEU A 4 -5.12 9.78 6.88
N LYS A 5 -4.51 10.00 8.05
CA LYS A 5 -3.19 9.45 8.40
C LYS A 5 -3.19 7.93 8.38
N ASP A 6 -4.22 7.32 8.98
CA ASP A 6 -4.34 5.86 9.04
C ASP A 6 -4.50 5.25 7.64
N ILE A 7 -5.28 5.92 6.76
CA ILE A 7 -5.44 5.49 5.36
C ILE A 7 -4.13 5.63 4.58
N LEU A 8 -3.41 6.73 4.75
CA LEU A 8 -2.12 6.95 4.08
C LEU A 8 -1.07 5.98 4.58
N LYS A 9 -1.05 5.70 5.89
CA LYS A 9 -0.19 4.70 6.50
C LYS A 9 -0.48 3.29 5.96
N GLU A 10 -1.74 2.89 5.91
CA GLU A 10 -2.18 1.62 5.32
C GLU A 10 -1.81 1.55 3.83
N ALA A 11 -1.95 2.65 3.10
CA ALA A 11 -1.57 2.74 1.71
C ALA A 11 -0.06 2.60 1.49
N GLN A 12 0.76 3.23 2.33
CA GLN A 12 2.20 3.11 2.27
C GLN A 12 2.66 1.69 2.58
N VAL A 13 2.17 1.10 3.66
CA VAL A 13 2.50 -0.30 4.03
C VAL A 13 2.09 -1.26 2.92
N SER A 14 0.87 -1.12 2.39
CA SER A 14 0.38 -1.97 1.28
C SER A 14 1.17 -1.79 -0.01
N TYR A 15 1.68 -0.57 -0.26
CA TYR A 15 2.57 -0.28 -1.37
C TYR A 15 3.93 -0.98 -1.21
N ASP A 16 4.53 -0.89 -0.03
CA ASP A 16 5.82 -1.52 0.29
C ASP A 16 5.71 -3.06 0.31
N GLU A 17 4.52 -3.60 0.61
CA GLU A 17 4.22 -5.03 0.53
C GLU A 17 3.91 -5.51 -0.91
N GLY A 18 3.92 -4.60 -1.89
CA GLY A 18 3.63 -4.93 -3.29
C GLY A 18 2.14 -5.11 -3.61
N ASN A 19 1.24 -4.74 -2.70
CA ASN A 19 -0.21 -4.81 -2.85
C ASN A 19 -0.86 -3.43 -2.65
N PRO A 20 -0.53 -2.41 -3.47
CA PRO A 20 -0.99 -1.06 -3.25
C PRO A 20 -2.51 -0.94 -3.24
N ILE A 21 -3.06 -0.29 -2.21
CA ILE A 21 -4.51 -0.03 -2.06
C ILE A 21 -4.94 1.29 -2.69
N MET A 22 -3.99 2.14 -3.10
CA MET A 22 -4.24 3.35 -3.90
C MET A 22 -3.11 3.56 -4.92
N SER A 23 -3.35 4.40 -5.92
CA SER A 23 -2.31 4.72 -6.91
C SER A 23 -1.28 5.70 -6.34
N ASP A 24 -0.06 5.66 -6.87
CA ASP A 24 1.01 6.61 -6.54
C ASP A 24 0.53 8.07 -6.69
N ASP A 25 -0.21 8.38 -7.78
CA ASP A 25 -0.72 9.74 -8.00
C ASP A 25 -1.77 10.17 -6.97
N ALA A 26 -2.59 9.23 -6.49
CA ALA A 26 -3.56 9.51 -5.43
C ALA A 26 -2.85 9.71 -4.08
N PHE A 27 -1.85 8.87 -3.78
CA PHE A 27 -1.04 8.99 -2.59
C PHE A 27 -0.22 10.30 -2.59
N ASP A 28 0.49 10.57 -3.68
CA ASP A 28 1.28 11.79 -3.86
C ASP A 28 0.39 13.05 -3.84
N GLY A 29 -0.80 13.00 -4.46
CA GLY A 29 -1.75 14.12 -4.44
C GLY A 29 -2.26 14.45 -3.04
N ILE A 30 -2.41 13.47 -2.17
CA ILE A 30 -2.83 13.69 -0.79
C ILE A 30 -1.64 14.16 0.06
N THR A 31 -0.47 13.53 -0.08
CA THR A 31 0.73 13.87 0.71
C THR A 31 1.31 15.22 0.33
N ASN A 32 1.29 15.61 -0.94
CA ASN A 32 1.76 16.92 -1.42
C ASN A 32 0.81 18.08 -1.08
N SER A 33 -0.51 17.82 -0.93
CA SER A 33 -1.48 18.86 -0.55
C SER A 33 -1.42 19.22 0.95
N GLU A 34 -0.82 18.36 1.76
CA GLU A 34 -0.69 18.57 3.20
C GLU A 34 0.77 18.36 3.64
N SER A 35 1.59 19.40 3.53
CA SER A 35 3.01 19.43 3.93
C SER A 35 3.29 19.12 5.43
N GLN A 36 2.30 18.66 6.18
CA GLN A 36 2.38 18.31 7.60
C GLN A 36 2.14 16.82 7.91
N PHE A 37 1.92 15.97 6.89
CA PHE A 37 1.74 14.54 7.12
C PHE A 37 3.09 13.82 7.28
N LYS A 38 3.59 13.77 8.52
CA LYS A 38 4.63 12.81 8.90
C LYS A 38 3.94 11.50 9.29
N LEU A 39 4.07 10.50 8.43
CA LEU A 39 3.68 9.13 8.74
C LEU A 39 4.80 8.52 9.61
N ASN A 40 4.72 8.72 10.90
CA ASN A 40 5.64 8.05 11.84
C ASN A 40 5.05 6.70 12.19
N ASP A 41 5.55 5.64 11.56
CA ASP A 41 5.38 4.27 12.01
C ASP A 41 6.70 3.77 12.59
N GLU A 42 6.95 4.11 13.86
CA GLU A 42 8.18 3.76 14.56
C GLU A 42 8.40 2.24 14.66
N GLU A 43 7.36 1.43 14.44
CA GLU A 43 7.47 -0.03 14.45
C GLU A 43 7.92 -0.63 13.11
N THR A 44 7.60 0.01 11.98
CA THR A 44 7.88 -0.52 10.64
C THR A 44 9.05 0.17 9.96
N TYR A 45 9.20 1.49 10.15
CA TYR A 45 10.25 2.29 9.54
C TYR A 45 11.25 2.73 10.60
N THR A 46 12.36 2.00 10.70
CA THR A 46 13.33 2.13 11.78
C THR A 46 14.65 2.79 11.36
N VAL A 47 14.93 2.85 10.06
CA VAL A 47 16.19 3.42 9.53
C VAL A 47 15.93 4.84 9.03
N LYS A 48 16.56 5.82 9.69
CA LYS A 48 16.51 7.22 9.24
C LYS A 48 17.42 7.41 8.03
N HIS A 49 16.86 8.02 6.96
CA HIS A 49 17.63 8.33 5.75
C HIS A 49 18.65 9.46 6.00
N HIS A 50 19.73 9.38 5.27
CA HIS A 50 20.73 10.44 5.23
C HIS A 50 20.15 11.72 4.59
N ARG A 51 19.35 11.55 3.52
CA ARG A 51 18.61 12.61 2.86
C ARG A 51 17.17 12.19 2.63
N TYR A 52 16.27 13.17 2.57
CA TYR A 52 14.87 12.88 2.29
C TYR A 52 14.67 12.25 0.91
N MET A 53 14.04 11.08 0.87
CA MET A 53 13.69 10.34 -0.35
C MET A 53 12.25 10.64 -0.77
N GLY A 54 11.98 11.85 -1.28
CA GLY A 54 10.64 12.26 -1.70
C GLY A 54 10.11 11.52 -2.92
N SER A 55 8.80 11.62 -3.14
CA SER A 55 8.19 11.20 -4.39
C SER A 55 8.54 12.18 -5.51
N MET A 56 8.91 11.64 -6.65
CA MET A 56 9.26 12.43 -7.83
C MET A 56 8.00 12.91 -8.56
N SER A 57 7.98 14.17 -8.99
CA SER A 57 6.93 14.71 -9.87
C SER A 57 6.89 13.96 -11.20
N LYS A 58 5.69 13.82 -11.78
CA LYS A 58 5.46 13.01 -12.97
C LYS A 58 4.70 13.80 -14.03
N VAL A 59 5.02 13.54 -15.28
CA VAL A 59 4.28 14.00 -16.46
C VAL A 59 4.08 12.84 -17.43
N HIS A 60 3.08 12.96 -18.30
CA HIS A 60 2.71 11.92 -19.25
C HIS A 60 2.86 12.36 -20.71
N THR A 61 3.16 13.62 -20.95
CA THR A 61 3.37 14.16 -22.29
C THR A 61 4.69 14.90 -22.38
N LYS A 62 5.24 14.95 -23.60
CA LYS A 62 6.46 15.70 -23.92
C LYS A 62 6.24 17.20 -23.68
N GLU A 63 5.06 17.69 -24.03
CA GLU A 63 4.69 19.10 -23.87
C GLU A 63 4.72 19.52 -22.41
N ASP A 64 4.16 18.69 -21.52
CA ASP A 64 4.17 18.94 -20.07
C ASP A 64 5.59 18.84 -19.48
N LEU A 65 6.40 17.91 -19.99
CA LEU A 65 7.82 17.83 -19.62
C LEU A 65 8.54 19.13 -19.96
N LEU A 66 8.46 19.58 -21.21
CA LEU A 66 9.16 20.78 -21.68
C LEU A 66 8.66 22.05 -21.01
N LYS A 67 7.37 22.10 -20.67
CA LYS A 67 6.78 23.23 -19.92
C LYS A 67 7.31 23.32 -18.50
N GLN A 68 7.46 22.19 -17.80
CA GLN A 68 7.90 22.16 -16.40
C GLN A 68 9.41 22.11 -16.27
N MET A 69 10.12 21.56 -17.25
CA MET A 69 11.56 21.37 -17.25
C MET A 69 12.18 21.75 -18.62
N PRO A 70 12.17 23.04 -18.99
CA PRO A 70 12.68 23.48 -20.29
C PRO A 70 14.20 23.29 -20.45
N SER A 71 14.93 23.10 -19.37
CA SER A 71 16.39 22.99 -19.32
C SER A 71 16.87 21.68 -18.69
N ALA A 72 16.22 20.55 -18.97
CA ALA A 72 16.74 19.24 -18.58
C ALA A 72 18.12 19.02 -19.19
N THR A 73 19.07 18.54 -18.37
CA THR A 73 20.45 18.30 -18.80
C THR A 73 20.78 16.82 -18.89
N PHE A 74 20.04 15.98 -18.19
CA PHE A 74 20.31 14.54 -18.11
C PHE A 74 19.04 13.73 -18.24
N ALA A 75 19.17 12.53 -18.83
CA ALA A 75 18.13 11.50 -18.85
C ALA A 75 18.67 10.20 -18.27
N GLN A 76 17.88 9.57 -17.40
CA GLN A 76 18.16 8.26 -16.83
C GLN A 76 16.94 7.34 -16.97
N PRO A 77 17.13 6.00 -17.08
CA PRO A 77 16.02 5.06 -17.06
C PRO A 77 15.30 5.13 -15.70
N LYS A 78 13.97 5.14 -15.72
CA LYS A 78 13.15 5.00 -14.53
C LYS A 78 12.88 3.52 -14.28
N PHE A 79 13.65 2.91 -13.41
CA PHE A 79 13.47 1.52 -13.04
C PHE A 79 12.18 1.31 -12.22
N ASP A 80 11.56 0.15 -12.38
CA ASP A 80 10.35 -0.27 -11.67
C ASP A 80 10.68 -1.39 -10.67
N GLY A 81 10.99 -1.00 -9.44
CA GLY A 81 11.41 -1.89 -8.37
C GLY A 81 11.09 -1.32 -6.98
N ILE A 82 12.01 -1.49 -6.05
CA ILE A 82 11.94 -0.93 -4.70
C ILE A 82 13.09 0.07 -4.52
N SER A 83 12.73 1.35 -4.35
CA SER A 83 13.72 2.39 -4.07
C SER A 83 14.37 2.17 -2.72
N CYS A 84 15.68 2.31 -2.66
CA CYS A 84 16.45 2.12 -1.45
C CYS A 84 17.60 3.11 -1.31
N GLU A 85 17.99 3.32 -0.05
CA GLU A 85 19.22 3.98 0.36
C GLU A 85 20.22 2.92 0.86
N VAL A 86 21.47 3.05 0.43
CA VAL A 86 22.60 2.25 0.93
C VAL A 86 23.59 3.18 1.58
N ILE A 87 23.87 2.97 2.84
CA ILE A 87 24.87 3.72 3.61
C ILE A 87 26.16 2.90 3.68
N LEU A 88 27.26 3.55 3.36
CA LEU A 88 28.60 2.97 3.32
C LEU A 88 29.52 3.67 4.31
N GLU A 89 30.39 2.92 4.93
CA GLU A 89 31.39 3.42 5.86
C GLU A 89 32.74 2.74 5.59
N TYR A 90 33.74 3.51 5.16
CA TYR A 90 35.07 3.02 4.81
C TYR A 90 35.08 1.87 3.78
N GLY A 91 34.20 1.93 2.78
CA GLY A 91 34.09 0.88 1.75
C GLY A 91 33.35 -0.38 2.19
N LEU A 92 32.68 -0.35 3.33
CA LEU A 92 31.86 -1.44 3.84
C LEU A 92 30.38 -1.04 3.87
N LEU A 93 29.49 -1.98 3.58
CA LEU A 93 28.05 -1.80 3.71
C LEU A 93 27.67 -1.68 5.19
N LYS A 94 27.10 -0.53 5.59
CA LYS A 94 26.63 -0.25 6.94
C LYS A 94 25.16 -0.57 7.11
N SER A 95 24.33 -0.07 6.20
CA SER A 95 22.89 -0.33 6.20
C SER A 95 22.30 -0.21 4.79
N ILE A 96 21.18 -0.86 4.59
CA ILE A 96 20.33 -0.70 3.44
C ILE A 96 18.87 -0.63 3.91
N SER A 97 18.10 0.32 3.37
CA SER A 97 16.71 0.51 3.74
C SER A 97 15.85 0.92 2.55
N THR A 98 14.56 0.60 2.59
CA THR A 98 13.61 1.07 1.57
C THR A 98 13.39 2.57 1.71
N ARG A 99 12.78 3.21 0.68
CA ARG A 99 12.37 4.61 0.74
C ARG A 99 11.43 4.90 1.93
N GLY A 100 10.52 3.95 2.25
CA GLY A 100 9.51 4.14 3.28
C GLY A 100 8.69 5.42 3.09
N ASN A 101 8.60 6.24 4.15
CA ASN A 101 7.91 7.53 4.12
C ASN A 101 8.79 8.71 3.64
N GLY A 102 9.99 8.42 3.15
CA GLY A 102 10.97 9.40 2.68
C GLY A 102 11.94 9.91 3.77
N GLU A 103 11.55 9.98 5.02
CA GLU A 103 12.41 10.34 6.16
C GLU A 103 12.98 9.08 6.84
N PHE A 104 12.18 8.02 6.91
CA PHE A 104 12.53 6.72 7.49
C PHE A 104 12.14 5.60 6.54
N GLY A 105 13.01 4.60 6.42
CA GLY A 105 12.79 3.40 5.63
C GLY A 105 12.73 2.14 6.47
N LYS A 106 12.23 1.06 5.85
CA LYS A 106 12.27 -0.27 6.42
C LYS A 106 13.68 -0.83 6.26
N ASP A 107 14.23 -1.40 7.31
CA ASP A 107 15.50 -2.12 7.29
C ASP A 107 15.43 -3.35 6.37
N LEU A 108 16.43 -3.50 5.52
CA LEU A 108 16.62 -4.61 4.59
C LEU A 108 17.78 -5.53 4.98
N SER A 109 18.18 -5.55 6.25
CA SER A 109 19.29 -6.41 6.74
C SER A 109 19.06 -7.89 6.43
N SER A 110 17.80 -8.37 6.42
CA SER A 110 17.47 -9.76 6.10
C SER A 110 17.94 -10.22 4.72
N ILE A 111 17.87 -9.35 3.70
CA ILE A 111 18.38 -9.68 2.36
C ILE A 111 19.92 -9.62 2.32
N VAL A 112 20.54 -8.74 3.10
CA VAL A 112 22.01 -8.66 3.22
C VAL A 112 22.56 -9.91 3.92
N GLU A 113 21.95 -10.32 5.02
CA GLU A 113 22.31 -11.56 5.73
C GLU A 113 22.17 -12.80 4.83
N ALA A 114 21.21 -12.82 3.95
CA ALA A 114 21.00 -13.86 2.94
C ALA A 114 21.94 -13.75 1.72
N GLY A 115 22.82 -12.73 1.66
CA GLY A 115 23.87 -12.60 0.67
C GLY A 115 23.72 -11.46 -0.35
N PHE A 116 22.68 -10.60 -0.26
CA PHE A 116 22.58 -9.45 -1.14
C PHE A 116 23.60 -8.39 -0.76
N LEU A 117 24.54 -8.08 -1.67
CA LEU A 117 25.65 -7.14 -1.47
C LEU A 117 26.56 -7.48 -0.28
N LYS A 118 26.39 -8.63 0.34
CA LYS A 118 27.22 -9.12 1.42
C LYS A 118 28.65 -9.35 0.90
N ASP A 119 29.61 -8.97 1.68
CA ASP A 119 31.03 -9.11 1.37
C ASP A 119 31.50 -8.33 0.12
N SER A 120 30.68 -7.40 -0.39
CA SER A 120 31.07 -6.52 -1.49
C SER A 120 32.05 -5.45 -1.01
N SER A 121 33.12 -5.23 -1.76
CA SER A 121 34.10 -4.15 -1.51
C SER A 121 33.63 -2.90 -2.27
N TRP A 122 33.29 -1.86 -1.53
CA TRP A 122 32.82 -0.60 -2.07
C TRP A 122 33.94 0.44 -2.18
N ASN A 123 33.77 1.39 -3.09
CA ASN A 123 34.66 2.54 -3.17
C ASN A 123 34.61 3.32 -1.84
N PRO A 124 35.74 3.49 -1.15
CA PRO A 124 35.78 4.09 0.19
C PRO A 124 35.45 5.60 0.21
N GLU A 125 35.46 6.27 -0.95
CA GLU A 125 35.04 7.65 -1.06
C GLU A 125 33.49 7.79 -1.06
N ILE A 126 32.78 6.76 -1.49
CA ILE A 126 31.31 6.75 -1.55
C ILE A 126 30.77 6.47 -0.14
N THR A 127 29.89 7.34 0.30
CA THR A 127 29.27 7.25 1.63
C THR A 127 27.78 6.88 1.57
N THR A 128 27.10 7.29 0.50
CA THR A 128 25.66 7.02 0.30
C THR A 128 25.38 6.80 -1.16
N VAL A 129 24.55 5.80 -1.46
CA VAL A 129 23.99 5.61 -2.80
C VAL A 129 22.47 5.45 -2.70
N TYR A 130 21.78 6.02 -3.67
CA TYR A 130 20.36 5.81 -3.89
C TYR A 130 20.18 4.98 -5.15
N GLY A 131 19.34 3.98 -5.05
CA GLY A 131 19.12 3.04 -6.15
C GLY A 131 17.75 2.40 -6.12
N GLU A 132 17.51 1.60 -7.15
CA GLU A 132 16.31 0.78 -7.28
C GLU A 132 16.69 -0.69 -7.27
N ILE A 133 16.13 -1.47 -6.34
CA ILE A 133 16.28 -2.92 -6.34
C ILE A 133 15.27 -3.49 -7.33
N THR A 134 15.77 -4.22 -8.33
CA THR A 134 14.95 -4.84 -9.38
C THR A 134 15.31 -6.33 -9.52
N LEU A 135 14.56 -7.06 -10.35
CA LEU A 135 15.02 -8.37 -10.83
C LEU A 135 16.04 -8.21 -11.96
N LYS A 136 17.02 -9.13 -12.02
CA LYS A 136 18.02 -9.22 -13.11
C LYS A 136 17.41 -9.60 -14.45
N SER A 137 16.30 -10.33 -14.44
CA SER A 137 15.61 -10.73 -15.66
C SER A 137 14.12 -10.43 -15.56
N TYR A 138 13.66 -9.64 -16.51
CA TYR A 138 12.26 -9.26 -16.67
C TYR A 138 11.43 -10.40 -17.24
N ASN A 139 10.30 -10.68 -16.61
CA ASN A 139 9.30 -11.58 -17.15
C ASN A 139 7.99 -10.82 -17.40
N PRO A 140 7.56 -10.63 -18.68
CA PRO A 140 6.36 -9.86 -19.00
C PRO A 140 5.06 -10.37 -18.36
N SER A 141 5.03 -11.67 -17.99
CA SER A 141 3.87 -12.29 -17.32
C SER A 141 3.86 -12.10 -15.80
N GLN A 142 4.88 -11.50 -15.22
CA GLN A 142 5.07 -11.38 -13.79
C GLN A 142 5.12 -9.90 -13.36
N LYS A 143 4.56 -9.59 -12.20
CA LYS A 143 4.69 -8.27 -11.59
C LYS A 143 6.02 -8.19 -10.84
N ASP A 144 7.10 -7.86 -11.54
CA ASP A 144 8.47 -7.91 -11.03
C ASP A 144 8.64 -7.12 -9.73
N ARG A 145 8.06 -5.93 -9.62
CA ARG A 145 8.07 -5.14 -8.41
C ARG A 145 7.49 -5.89 -7.21
N ASN A 146 6.36 -6.59 -7.38
CA ASN A 146 5.72 -7.35 -6.30
C ASN A 146 6.61 -8.54 -5.87
N VAL A 147 7.36 -9.13 -6.80
CA VAL A 147 8.32 -10.20 -6.49
C VAL A 147 9.48 -9.63 -5.68
N VAL A 148 10.06 -8.51 -6.10
CA VAL A 148 11.13 -7.82 -5.36
C VAL A 148 10.65 -7.45 -3.97
N ALA A 149 9.48 -6.81 -3.83
CA ALA A 149 8.88 -6.47 -2.56
C ALA A 149 8.67 -7.72 -1.67
N GLY A 150 8.15 -8.80 -2.27
CA GLY A 150 7.97 -10.08 -1.58
C GLY A 150 9.27 -10.66 -1.04
N ILE A 151 10.38 -10.56 -1.80
CA ILE A 151 11.70 -11.01 -1.35
C ILE A 151 12.23 -10.10 -0.23
N CYS A 152 12.17 -8.78 -0.41
CA CYS A 152 12.63 -7.79 0.56
C CYS A 152 11.85 -7.82 1.89
N ASN A 153 10.62 -8.33 1.87
CA ASN A 153 9.79 -8.44 3.06
C ASN A 153 9.92 -9.76 3.82
N LYS A 154 10.72 -10.71 3.32
CA LYS A 154 10.96 -11.99 4.01
C LYS A 154 11.96 -11.82 5.14
N ASP A 155 11.66 -12.45 6.28
CA ASP A 155 12.62 -12.57 7.37
C ASP A 155 13.82 -13.48 6.98
N TYR A 156 13.57 -14.46 6.12
CA TYR A 156 14.58 -15.45 5.66
C TYR A 156 14.42 -15.70 4.16
N PRO A 157 14.88 -14.78 3.28
CA PRO A 157 14.91 -15.01 1.85
C PRO A 157 15.93 -16.09 1.50
N THR A 158 15.69 -16.85 0.45
CA THR A 158 16.62 -17.90 -0.01
C THR A 158 17.75 -17.31 -0.85
N ASN A 159 18.89 -18.02 -0.92
CA ASN A 159 20.01 -17.64 -1.79
C ASN A 159 19.60 -17.53 -3.27
N GLU A 160 18.65 -18.35 -3.73
CA GLU A 160 18.15 -18.31 -5.09
C GLU A 160 17.36 -17.02 -5.36
N GLU A 161 16.51 -16.60 -4.42
CA GLU A 161 15.77 -15.33 -4.49
C GLU A 161 16.73 -14.14 -4.48
N ILE A 162 17.75 -14.16 -3.63
CA ILE A 162 18.76 -13.10 -3.55
C ILE A 162 19.56 -12.95 -4.84
N ARG A 163 19.90 -14.05 -5.49
CA ARG A 163 20.64 -14.02 -6.77
C ARG A 163 19.87 -13.37 -7.91
N GLN A 164 18.55 -13.30 -7.81
CA GLN A 164 17.68 -12.64 -8.79
C GLN A 164 17.68 -11.12 -8.63
N LEU A 165 18.09 -10.59 -7.46
CA LEU A 165 18.07 -9.16 -7.18
C LEU A 165 19.27 -8.45 -7.78
N GLN A 166 19.03 -7.20 -8.19
CA GLN A 166 20.03 -6.26 -8.71
C GLN A 166 19.76 -4.87 -8.16
N LEU A 167 20.80 -4.16 -7.77
CA LEU A 167 20.75 -2.75 -7.38
C LEU A 167 21.16 -1.87 -8.57
N ASN A 168 20.27 -0.99 -9.01
CA ASN A 168 20.55 0.00 -10.05
C ASN A 168 20.75 1.36 -9.38
N ILE A 169 21.99 1.85 -9.32
CA ILE A 169 22.36 3.11 -8.69
C ILE A 169 22.05 4.27 -9.65
N TYR A 170 21.24 5.23 -9.21
CA TYR A 170 20.89 6.42 -9.99
C TYR A 170 21.38 7.73 -9.37
N GLU A 171 21.85 7.72 -8.11
CA GLU A 171 22.42 8.87 -7.41
C GLU A 171 23.41 8.40 -6.34
N ALA A 172 24.45 9.18 -6.08
CA ALA A 172 25.47 8.85 -5.09
C ALA A 172 26.12 10.10 -4.47
N TYR A 173 26.66 9.93 -3.27
CA TYR A 173 27.36 10.97 -2.52
C TYR A 173 28.72 10.49 -2.05
N ARG A 174 29.70 11.40 -2.08
CA ARG A 174 31.08 11.19 -1.60
C ARG A 174 31.33 12.01 -0.33
N PHE A 175 32.19 11.53 0.54
CA PHE A 175 32.66 12.26 1.71
C PHE A 175 31.55 12.87 2.57
N GLY A 176 30.44 12.17 2.69
CA GLY A 176 29.23 12.62 3.37
C GLY A 176 28.23 13.27 2.41
N ASP A 177 28.45 14.50 1.97
CA ASP A 177 27.42 15.32 1.34
C ASP A 177 27.70 15.79 -0.09
N ILE A 178 28.85 15.42 -0.66
CA ILE A 178 29.20 15.86 -2.01
C ILE A 178 28.57 14.93 -3.05
N MET A 179 27.57 15.41 -3.76
CA MET A 179 26.90 14.66 -4.82
C MET A 179 27.87 14.27 -5.93
N VAL A 180 27.82 13.03 -6.39
CA VAL A 180 28.49 12.58 -7.60
C VAL A 180 27.73 13.15 -8.80
N PRO A 181 28.36 13.91 -9.69
CA PRO A 181 27.69 14.46 -10.88
C PRO A 181 26.96 13.37 -11.67
N TYR A 182 25.77 13.65 -12.15
CA TYR A 182 24.99 12.68 -12.96
C TYR A 182 25.77 12.19 -14.18
N SER A 183 26.55 13.06 -14.81
CA SER A 183 27.44 12.71 -15.94
C SER A 183 28.57 11.72 -15.59
N GLN A 184 28.76 11.42 -14.32
CA GLN A 184 29.80 10.52 -13.82
C GLN A 184 29.25 9.24 -13.18
N ILE A 185 27.95 9.13 -12.98
CA ILE A 185 27.34 7.97 -12.28
C ILE A 185 27.74 6.65 -12.96
N ASP A 186 27.70 6.56 -14.26
CA ASP A 186 28.06 5.34 -15.03
C ASP A 186 29.56 5.11 -15.16
N ARG A 187 30.40 6.05 -14.70
CA ARG A 187 31.86 6.01 -14.80
C ARG A 187 32.55 5.79 -13.45
N VAL A 188 31.80 5.95 -12.36
CA VAL A 188 32.32 5.72 -11.01
C VAL A 188 32.34 4.23 -10.73
N TYR A 189 33.47 3.70 -10.29
CA TYR A 189 33.53 2.39 -9.69
C TYR A 189 32.87 2.45 -8.31
N PHE A 190 31.74 1.76 -8.15
CA PHE A 190 31.00 1.70 -6.89
C PHE A 190 31.43 0.51 -6.03
N CYS A 191 31.38 -0.68 -6.59
CA CYS A 191 31.78 -1.90 -5.87
C CYS A 191 32.10 -3.04 -6.86
N ASP A 192 32.64 -4.14 -6.33
CA ASP A 192 32.99 -5.34 -7.05
C ASP A 192 31.84 -6.34 -7.21
N SER A 193 30.65 -6.03 -6.70
CA SER A 193 29.50 -6.92 -6.80
C SER A 193 28.87 -6.95 -8.18
N PRO A 194 28.64 -8.12 -8.78
CA PRO A 194 27.91 -8.25 -10.05
C PRO A 194 26.41 -7.96 -9.90
N GLN A 195 25.93 -7.69 -8.69
CA GLN A 195 24.55 -7.31 -8.41
C GLN A 195 24.36 -5.79 -8.42
N VAL A 196 25.44 -5.01 -8.60
CA VAL A 196 25.38 -3.55 -8.66
C VAL A 196 25.59 -3.08 -10.08
N ILE A 197 24.68 -2.24 -10.58
CA ILE A 197 24.80 -1.56 -11.85
C ILE A 197 24.64 -0.06 -11.62
N ALA A 198 25.60 0.72 -12.14
CA ALA A 198 25.46 2.16 -12.22
C ALA A 198 24.47 2.49 -13.36
N SER A 199 23.48 3.31 -13.08
CA SER A 199 22.50 3.74 -14.09
C SER A 199 23.18 4.59 -15.15
N THR A 200 23.01 4.21 -16.40
CA THR A 200 23.51 5.04 -17.52
C THR A 200 22.81 6.37 -17.54
N THR A 201 23.59 7.44 -17.66
CA THR A 201 23.10 8.81 -17.70
C THR A 201 23.45 9.43 -19.06
N TYR A 202 22.45 9.88 -19.78
CA TYR A 202 22.65 10.58 -21.05
C TYR A 202 22.59 12.09 -20.86
N ILE A 203 23.56 12.80 -21.44
CA ILE A 203 23.58 14.25 -21.48
C ILE A 203 22.66 14.71 -22.61
N ILE A 204 21.70 15.54 -22.28
CA ILE A 204 20.78 16.15 -23.24
C ILE A 204 21.43 17.45 -23.70
N ASN A 205 22.00 17.47 -24.92
CA ASN A 205 22.53 18.68 -25.51
C ASN A 205 21.39 19.52 -26.08
N ASN A 206 20.93 20.50 -25.28
CA ASN A 206 19.95 21.48 -25.74
C ASN A 206 20.60 22.61 -26.58
N ASN A 207 21.22 22.25 -27.68
CA ASN A 207 21.69 23.26 -28.66
C ASN A 207 20.53 23.86 -29.50
N GLY A 208 19.34 23.98 -28.92
CA GLY A 208 18.13 24.47 -29.57
C GLY A 208 17.36 23.42 -30.37
N GLU A 209 17.81 22.18 -30.41
CA GLU A 209 17.06 21.05 -30.99
C GLU A 209 16.10 20.46 -29.99
N GLU A 210 14.92 20.07 -30.46
CA GLU A 210 13.88 19.42 -29.67
C GLU A 210 14.40 18.13 -29.07
N THR A 211 14.23 17.95 -27.73
CA THR A 211 14.62 16.72 -27.06
C THR A 211 13.89 15.52 -27.67
N ASN A 212 14.63 14.63 -28.32
CA ASN A 212 14.06 13.42 -28.92
C ASN A 212 13.88 12.35 -27.85
N ILE A 213 12.69 12.31 -27.25
CA ILE A 213 12.34 11.41 -26.15
C ILE A 213 12.33 9.96 -26.62
N GLU A 214 11.80 9.69 -27.82
CA GLU A 214 11.73 8.37 -28.42
C GLU A 214 13.14 7.75 -28.60
N LEU A 215 14.14 8.60 -28.85
CA LEU A 215 15.53 8.15 -28.91
C LEU A 215 16.00 7.59 -27.57
N TYR A 216 15.68 8.26 -26.45
CA TYR A 216 16.09 7.78 -25.11
C TYR A 216 15.33 6.53 -24.70
N GLU A 217 14.05 6.39 -25.07
CA GLU A 217 13.30 5.14 -24.85
C GLU A 217 13.97 3.97 -25.55
N GLY A 218 14.29 4.12 -26.86
CA GLY A 218 14.99 3.08 -27.63
C GLY A 218 16.36 2.75 -27.06
N ILE A 219 17.16 3.75 -26.68
CA ILE A 219 18.49 3.55 -26.10
C ILE A 219 18.38 2.76 -24.77
N PHE A 220 17.45 3.12 -23.92
CA PHE A 220 17.29 2.41 -22.64
C PHE A 220 16.68 1.03 -22.82
N ASP A 221 15.88 0.78 -23.86
CA ASP A 221 15.41 -0.56 -24.22
C ASP A 221 16.57 -1.46 -24.64
N ASP A 222 17.49 -0.94 -25.41
CA ASP A 222 18.69 -1.69 -25.84
C ASP A 222 19.67 -1.94 -24.69
N LEU A 223 19.85 -0.98 -23.79
CA LEU A 223 20.80 -1.11 -22.67
C LEU A 223 20.27 -1.97 -21.51
N TYR A 224 18.97 -1.98 -21.29
CA TYR A 224 18.32 -2.68 -20.17
C TYR A 224 17.20 -3.61 -20.65
N PRO A 225 17.48 -4.55 -21.57
CA PRO A 225 16.43 -5.38 -22.19
C PRO A 225 15.74 -6.33 -21.19
N TYR A 226 16.39 -6.57 -20.04
CA TYR A 226 15.91 -7.50 -19.03
C TYR A 226 15.49 -6.81 -17.71
N THR A 227 15.48 -5.48 -17.67
CA THR A 227 15.10 -4.72 -16.46
C THR A 227 13.85 -3.92 -16.73
N LYS A 228 12.81 -4.14 -15.92
CA LYS A 228 11.56 -3.41 -16.07
C LYS A 228 11.75 -1.93 -15.75
N ARG A 229 11.18 -1.08 -16.59
CA ARG A 229 11.15 0.37 -16.45
C ARG A 229 9.74 0.89 -16.63
N ASP A 230 9.43 2.00 -15.99
CA ASP A 230 8.12 2.66 -16.08
C ASP A 230 8.21 4.10 -16.63
N GLY A 231 9.33 4.43 -17.28
CA GLY A 231 9.55 5.73 -17.92
C GLY A 231 11.01 6.16 -17.94
N ILE A 232 11.19 7.47 -18.06
CA ILE A 232 12.49 8.15 -18.09
C ILE A 232 12.48 9.25 -17.02
N VAL A 233 13.57 9.38 -16.28
CA VAL A 233 13.77 10.50 -15.36
C VAL A 233 14.64 11.55 -16.04
N PHE A 234 14.10 12.75 -16.17
CA PHE A 234 14.83 13.93 -16.60
C PHE A 234 15.34 14.69 -15.39
N LYS A 235 16.59 15.11 -15.42
CA LYS A 235 17.29 15.68 -14.26
C LYS A 235 18.00 16.97 -14.63
N LYS A 236 18.08 17.86 -13.63
CA LYS A 236 18.96 19.01 -13.60
C LYS A 236 19.86 18.89 -12.38
N GLU A 237 21.16 19.04 -12.56
CA GLU A 237 22.11 19.05 -11.45
C GLU A 237 21.89 20.26 -10.54
N PRO A 238 22.22 20.16 -9.24
CA PRO A 238 22.26 21.31 -8.36
C PRO A 238 23.33 22.31 -8.83
N GLU A 239 23.16 23.57 -8.47
CA GLU A 239 24.13 24.62 -8.78
C GLU A 239 25.48 24.38 -8.08
N PHE A 240 25.45 23.72 -6.94
CA PHE A 240 26.59 23.33 -6.17
C PHE A 240 26.43 21.92 -5.59
N TYR A 241 27.37 21.02 -5.82
CA TYR A 241 27.27 19.60 -5.47
C TYR A 241 27.23 19.28 -3.96
N GLY A 242 27.46 20.26 -3.08
CA GLY A 242 27.27 20.14 -1.64
C GLY A 242 25.89 20.61 -1.16
N SER A 243 24.98 20.93 -2.08
CA SER A 243 23.62 21.41 -1.80
C SER A 243 22.64 20.78 -2.76
N ASP A 244 21.37 20.74 -2.41
CA ASP A 244 20.27 20.35 -3.32
C ASP A 244 19.65 21.56 -4.02
N GLU A 245 20.19 22.78 -3.82
CA GLU A 245 19.69 24.00 -4.45
C GLU A 245 19.84 23.93 -5.99
N GLY A 246 18.74 24.14 -6.69
CA GLY A 246 18.68 24.04 -8.15
C GLY A 246 18.57 22.60 -8.69
N LYS A 247 18.68 21.57 -7.85
CA LYS A 247 18.39 20.19 -8.23
C LYS A 247 16.91 20.05 -8.57
N PHE A 248 16.63 19.45 -9.72
CA PHE A 248 15.24 19.18 -10.12
C PHE A 248 15.17 17.87 -10.90
N GLU A 249 14.15 17.08 -10.58
CA GLU A 249 13.89 15.80 -11.21
C GLU A 249 12.44 15.69 -11.61
N LEU A 250 12.20 15.19 -12.82
CA LEU A 250 10.85 15.00 -13.37
C LEU A 250 10.78 13.71 -14.16
N ALA A 251 9.84 12.85 -13.79
CA ALA A 251 9.63 11.58 -14.47
C ALA A 251 8.65 11.77 -15.65
N LEU A 252 9.05 11.37 -16.84
CA LEU A 252 8.15 11.15 -17.96
C LEU A 252 7.74 9.67 -17.94
N LYS A 253 6.46 9.41 -17.72
CA LYS A 253 5.88 8.06 -17.77
C LYS A 253 5.04 7.90 -19.02
N PRO A 254 5.01 6.71 -19.66
CA PRO A 254 4.06 6.43 -20.73
C PRO A 254 2.65 6.78 -20.28
N GLN A 255 1.83 7.25 -21.22
CA GLN A 255 0.42 7.45 -20.93
C GLN A 255 -0.19 6.13 -20.43
N PRO A 256 -0.97 6.16 -19.34
CA PRO A 256 -1.64 4.95 -18.89
C PRO A 256 -2.50 4.39 -20.02
N LEU A 257 -2.43 3.08 -20.21
CA LEU A 257 -3.31 2.42 -21.16
C LEU A 257 -4.76 2.74 -20.83
N SER A 258 -5.54 3.13 -21.80
CA SER A 258 -6.98 3.36 -21.64
C SER A 258 -7.78 2.55 -22.65
N SER A 259 -9.03 2.27 -22.29
CA SER A 259 -9.98 1.60 -23.17
C SER A 259 -11.39 2.15 -22.95
N ILE A 260 -12.21 2.06 -23.98
CA ILE A 260 -13.60 2.53 -23.94
C ILE A 260 -14.51 1.36 -23.65
N THR A 261 -15.45 1.55 -22.72
CA THR A 261 -16.42 0.53 -22.32
C THR A 261 -17.73 1.17 -21.87
N LYS A 262 -18.75 0.33 -21.63
CA LYS A 262 -20.09 0.75 -21.21
C LYS A 262 -20.35 0.37 -19.76
N ILE A 263 -20.97 1.26 -18.99
CA ILE A 263 -21.48 0.95 -17.65
C ILE A 263 -22.75 0.12 -17.81
N THR A 264 -22.75 -1.12 -17.35
CA THR A 264 -23.89 -2.04 -17.43
C THR A 264 -24.72 -2.05 -16.16
N ASP A 265 -24.08 -1.82 -15.00
CA ASP A 265 -24.72 -1.79 -13.69
C ASP A 265 -23.83 -1.09 -12.66
N VAL A 266 -24.35 -0.83 -11.46
CA VAL A 266 -23.59 -0.30 -10.32
C VAL A 266 -23.92 -1.09 -9.06
N SER A 267 -22.89 -1.63 -8.42
CA SER A 267 -23.02 -2.29 -7.12
C SER A 267 -22.54 -1.36 -6.00
N TRP A 268 -23.26 -1.36 -4.90
CA TRP A 268 -22.93 -0.62 -3.71
C TRP A 268 -22.49 -1.58 -2.61
N LYS A 269 -21.33 -1.32 -1.99
CA LYS A 269 -20.84 -2.11 -0.88
C LYS A 269 -20.40 -1.21 0.27
N LYS A 270 -20.64 -1.68 1.49
CA LYS A 270 -20.13 -1.04 2.69
C LYS A 270 -18.61 -1.24 2.77
N GLY A 271 -17.85 -0.13 2.84
CA GLY A 271 -16.47 -0.14 3.32
C GLY A 271 -16.44 0.01 4.84
N LYS A 272 -15.27 0.30 5.42
CA LYS A 272 -15.11 0.45 6.89
C LYS A 272 -16.11 1.45 7.50
N SER A 273 -16.38 2.59 6.86
CA SER A 273 -17.28 3.64 7.38
C SER A 273 -18.25 4.21 6.38
N LYS A 274 -18.12 3.90 5.09
CA LYS A 274 -18.87 4.54 4.01
C LYS A 274 -19.29 3.51 2.96
N PHE A 275 -20.42 3.75 2.31
CA PHE A 275 -20.80 2.99 1.13
C PHE A 275 -20.03 3.49 -0.09
N ALA A 276 -19.44 2.56 -0.83
CA ALA A 276 -18.73 2.83 -2.07
C ALA A 276 -19.42 2.17 -3.25
N ALA A 277 -19.59 2.93 -4.32
CA ALA A 277 -20.08 2.41 -5.58
C ALA A 277 -18.94 1.75 -6.38
N THR A 278 -19.28 0.69 -7.09
CA THR A 278 -18.43 0.03 -8.08
C THR A 278 -19.23 -0.09 -9.37
N ALA A 279 -18.76 0.52 -10.45
CA ALA A 279 -19.33 0.34 -11.76
C ALA A 279 -19.04 -1.07 -12.27
N ILE A 280 -20.07 -1.76 -12.71
CA ILE A 280 -19.97 -2.99 -13.49
C ILE A 280 -19.96 -2.56 -14.95
N ILE A 281 -18.95 -2.98 -15.70
CA ILE A 281 -18.72 -2.56 -17.08
C ILE A 281 -18.71 -3.77 -18.02
N GLU A 282 -18.98 -3.53 -19.30
CA GLU A 282 -18.66 -4.53 -20.31
C GLU A 282 -17.18 -4.88 -20.21
N PRO A 283 -16.81 -6.19 -20.13
CA PRO A 283 -15.43 -6.58 -19.91
C PRO A 283 -14.49 -6.04 -21.01
N ILE A 284 -13.36 -5.47 -20.59
CA ILE A 284 -12.32 -4.98 -21.48
C ILE A 284 -10.98 -5.60 -21.11
N GLU A 285 -10.13 -5.82 -22.11
CA GLU A 285 -8.72 -6.17 -21.90
C GLU A 285 -7.89 -4.90 -21.78
N LEU A 286 -7.17 -4.73 -20.66
CA LEU A 286 -6.34 -3.57 -20.41
C LEU A 286 -5.06 -3.95 -19.66
N GLY A 287 -3.90 -3.84 -20.33
CA GLY A 287 -2.62 -4.23 -19.78
C GLY A 287 -2.54 -5.73 -19.43
N GLY A 288 -3.09 -6.61 -20.30
CA GLY A 288 -3.07 -8.06 -20.15
C GLY A 288 -4.00 -8.60 -19.06
N VAL A 289 -4.97 -7.80 -18.58
CA VAL A 289 -5.95 -8.19 -17.57
C VAL A 289 -7.35 -7.82 -18.02
N THR A 290 -8.29 -8.74 -17.84
CA THR A 290 -9.71 -8.48 -18.07
C THR A 290 -10.29 -7.66 -16.92
N ILE A 291 -10.82 -6.46 -17.22
CA ILE A 291 -11.46 -5.57 -16.27
C ILE A 291 -12.97 -5.59 -16.53
N SER A 292 -13.74 -5.96 -15.52
CA SER A 292 -15.22 -5.95 -15.53
C SER A 292 -15.83 -5.08 -14.42
N ARG A 293 -14.98 -4.50 -13.54
CA ARG A 293 -15.41 -3.66 -12.42
C ARG A 293 -14.44 -2.50 -12.24
N VAL A 294 -14.98 -1.32 -11.99
CA VAL A 294 -14.19 -0.10 -11.77
C VAL A 294 -14.74 0.64 -10.56
N THR A 295 -13.85 1.08 -9.68
CA THR A 295 -14.23 1.93 -8.54
C THR A 295 -14.93 3.20 -9.06
N LEU A 296 -16.09 3.51 -8.48
CA LEU A 296 -16.93 4.64 -8.88
C LEU A 296 -17.14 5.59 -7.69
N PRO A 297 -16.21 6.52 -7.43
CA PRO A 297 -16.39 7.51 -6.39
C PRO A 297 -17.64 8.37 -6.65
N ASP A 298 -18.37 8.69 -5.60
CA ASP A 298 -19.56 9.52 -5.61
C ASP A 298 -19.33 10.90 -6.28
N LYS A 299 -18.09 11.40 -6.15
CA LYS A 299 -17.63 12.59 -6.85
C LYS A 299 -17.71 12.45 -8.37
N TYR A 300 -17.33 11.29 -8.94
CA TYR A 300 -17.35 11.05 -10.39
C TYR A 300 -18.76 10.94 -10.92
N ILE A 301 -19.67 10.29 -10.16
CA ILE A 301 -21.10 10.21 -10.54
C ILE A 301 -21.66 11.62 -10.77
N ARG A 302 -21.35 12.55 -9.85
CA ARG A 302 -21.90 13.91 -9.90
C ARG A 302 -21.18 14.83 -10.89
N GLU A 303 -19.84 14.83 -10.89
CA GLU A 303 -19.06 15.76 -11.72
C GLU A 303 -19.09 15.41 -13.21
N MET A 304 -19.17 14.10 -13.53
CA MET A 304 -19.25 13.61 -14.90
C MET A 304 -20.68 13.29 -15.33
N ASP A 305 -21.68 13.48 -14.47
CA ASP A 305 -23.09 13.11 -14.69
C ASP A 305 -23.25 11.67 -15.19
N LEU A 306 -22.56 10.72 -14.54
CA LEU A 306 -22.53 9.32 -14.99
C LEU A 306 -23.83 8.59 -14.70
N HIS A 307 -24.26 7.81 -15.67
CA HIS A 307 -25.46 6.97 -15.62
C HIS A 307 -25.14 5.53 -16.07
N ILE A 308 -25.94 4.58 -15.63
CA ILE A 308 -25.94 3.24 -16.21
C ILE A 308 -26.36 3.34 -17.68
N GLY A 309 -25.60 2.71 -18.58
CA GLY A 309 -25.77 2.80 -20.01
C GLY A 309 -24.78 3.72 -20.72
N ASP A 310 -24.06 4.56 -19.97
CA ASP A 310 -23.06 5.47 -20.52
C ASP A 310 -21.80 4.74 -20.97
N THR A 311 -21.18 5.29 -22.03
CA THR A 311 -19.88 4.87 -22.52
C THR A 311 -18.80 5.73 -21.87
N ILE A 312 -17.83 5.11 -21.24
CA ILE A 312 -16.77 5.74 -20.46
C ILE A 312 -15.39 5.32 -20.94
N GLU A 313 -14.41 6.16 -20.72
CA GLU A 313 -13.00 5.81 -20.83
C GLU A 313 -12.49 5.34 -19.47
N VAL A 314 -11.87 4.16 -19.45
CA VAL A 314 -11.26 3.54 -18.28
C VAL A 314 -9.78 3.44 -18.50
N THR A 315 -8.98 3.89 -17.52
CA THR A 315 -7.53 3.70 -17.48
C THR A 315 -7.14 2.81 -16.32
N ARG A 316 -5.96 2.24 -16.42
CA ARG A 316 -5.34 1.48 -15.34
C ARG A 316 -4.08 2.22 -14.88
N ALA A 317 -4.22 3.00 -13.81
CA ALA A 317 -3.12 3.76 -13.24
C ALA A 317 -2.19 2.84 -12.44
N GLY A 318 -0.89 2.97 -12.65
CA GLY A 318 0.13 2.21 -11.94
C GLY A 318 0.00 0.69 -12.08
N ASP A 319 -0.54 0.20 -13.20
CA ASP A 319 -0.80 -1.21 -13.50
C ASP A 319 -1.69 -1.97 -12.49
N VAL A 320 -2.39 -1.30 -11.59
CA VAL A 320 -3.10 -1.98 -10.51
C VAL A 320 -4.60 -1.68 -10.47
N ILE A 321 -5.02 -0.43 -10.31
CA ILE A 321 -6.43 -0.09 -10.05
C ILE A 321 -7.07 0.61 -11.25
N PRO A 322 -8.15 0.03 -11.84
CA PRO A 322 -8.87 0.69 -12.91
C PRO A 322 -9.64 1.92 -12.40
N ARG A 323 -9.61 3.01 -13.18
CA ARG A 323 -10.30 4.28 -12.90
C ARG A 323 -11.06 4.77 -14.14
N ILE A 324 -12.19 5.42 -13.90
CA ILE A 324 -12.93 6.17 -14.93
C ILE A 324 -12.22 7.50 -15.14
N VAL A 325 -11.87 7.81 -16.38
CA VAL A 325 -11.20 9.05 -16.77
C VAL A 325 -12.21 10.11 -17.17
N LYS A 326 -13.14 9.75 -18.05
CA LYS A 326 -14.18 10.65 -18.54
C LYS A 326 -15.40 9.91 -19.10
N LEU A 327 -16.50 10.62 -19.19
CA LEU A 327 -17.65 10.26 -20.02
C LEU A 327 -17.28 10.48 -21.50
N VAL A 328 -17.44 9.44 -22.33
CA VAL A 328 -17.15 9.50 -23.77
C VAL A 328 -18.43 9.78 -24.54
N LYS A 329 -19.53 9.06 -24.20
CA LYS A 329 -20.82 9.20 -24.84
C LYS A 329 -21.93 8.86 -23.87
N GLU A 330 -22.97 9.66 -23.86
CA GLU A 330 -24.20 9.35 -23.14
C GLU A 330 -24.94 8.15 -23.77
N GLY A 331 -25.45 7.26 -22.94
CA GLY A 331 -26.22 6.12 -23.36
C GLY A 331 -27.61 6.55 -23.87
N GLU A 332 -28.21 5.77 -24.79
CA GLU A 332 -29.59 6.04 -25.29
C GLU A 332 -30.64 5.73 -24.20
N ASP A 333 -30.38 4.68 -23.39
CA ASP A 333 -31.27 4.26 -22.29
C ASP A 333 -30.56 4.51 -20.94
N ARG A 334 -30.27 5.78 -20.66
CA ARG A 334 -29.60 6.18 -19.40
C ARG A 334 -30.50 5.91 -18.20
N LYS A 335 -29.96 5.22 -17.19
CA LYS A 335 -30.57 5.05 -15.87
C LYS A 335 -29.76 5.75 -14.83
N GLU A 336 -30.40 6.59 -14.02
CA GLU A 336 -29.72 7.29 -12.93
C GLU A 336 -29.08 6.31 -11.95
N ILE A 337 -27.80 6.59 -11.56
CA ILE A 337 -27.11 5.83 -10.53
C ILE A 337 -27.59 6.31 -9.18
N LYS A 338 -28.51 5.56 -8.58
CA LYS A 338 -29.06 5.86 -7.25
C LYS A 338 -28.40 4.99 -6.19
N ALA A 339 -28.02 5.64 -5.09
CA ALA A 339 -27.65 4.90 -3.90
C ALA A 339 -28.86 4.13 -3.37
N PRO A 340 -28.68 2.93 -2.79
CA PRO A 340 -29.75 2.25 -2.10
C PRO A 340 -30.24 3.09 -0.91
N ASN A 341 -31.53 3.01 -0.62
CA ASN A 341 -32.12 3.71 0.53
C ASN A 341 -31.84 2.98 1.85
N VAL A 342 -31.53 1.69 1.75
CA VAL A 342 -31.23 0.82 2.89
C VAL A 342 -29.98 0.02 2.63
N CYS A 343 -29.26 -0.30 3.68
CA CYS A 343 -28.12 -1.20 3.61
C CYS A 343 -28.56 -2.67 3.51
N GLU A 344 -27.61 -3.58 3.35
CA GLU A 344 -27.88 -5.03 3.29
C GLU A 344 -28.55 -5.60 4.55
N TYR A 345 -28.50 -4.87 5.68
CA TYR A 345 -29.15 -5.21 6.94
C TYR A 345 -30.49 -4.46 7.16
N GLY A 346 -30.99 -3.73 6.15
CA GLY A 346 -32.26 -3.02 6.22
C GLY A 346 -32.25 -1.68 6.94
N HIS A 347 -31.07 -1.17 7.37
CA HIS A 347 -30.97 0.14 8.00
C HIS A 347 -31.01 1.25 6.95
N GLU A 348 -31.62 2.37 7.27
CA GLU A 348 -31.64 3.54 6.39
C GLU A 348 -30.25 4.08 6.12
N LEU A 349 -30.00 4.42 4.87
CA LEU A 349 -28.81 5.11 4.42
C LEU A 349 -29.08 6.60 4.30
N SER A 350 -28.15 7.40 4.80
CA SER A 350 -28.21 8.85 4.73
C SER A 350 -26.96 9.42 4.08
N GLN A 351 -27.12 10.53 3.37
CA GLN A 351 -25.99 11.27 2.83
C GLN A 351 -25.45 12.21 3.89
N VAL A 352 -24.19 11.99 4.28
CA VAL A 352 -23.45 12.88 5.20
C VAL A 352 -22.33 13.54 4.42
N GLY A 353 -22.46 14.80 4.10
CA GLY A 353 -21.56 15.55 3.22
C GLY A 353 -21.46 14.91 1.83
N LYS A 354 -20.28 14.42 1.45
CA LYS A 354 -20.02 13.76 0.15
C LYS A 354 -20.10 12.23 0.23
N SER A 355 -20.52 11.66 1.34
CA SER A 355 -20.49 10.21 1.58
C SER A 355 -21.84 9.67 1.97
N ILE A 356 -22.13 8.45 1.53
CA ILE A 356 -23.31 7.70 1.94
C ILE A 356 -22.92 6.84 3.13
N THR A 357 -23.66 7.00 4.22
CA THR A 357 -23.41 6.30 5.48
C THR A 357 -24.67 5.63 5.97
N CYS A 358 -24.52 4.52 6.69
CA CYS A 358 -25.63 3.92 7.38
C CYS A 358 -26.02 4.76 8.61
N SER A 359 -27.32 4.90 8.89
CA SER A 359 -27.84 5.56 10.08
C SER A 359 -27.37 4.87 11.38
N VAL A 360 -27.06 3.57 11.30
CA VAL A 360 -26.49 2.78 12.38
C VAL A 360 -24.97 2.79 12.22
N LYS A 361 -24.24 3.31 13.20
CA LYS A 361 -22.79 3.53 13.18
C LYS A 361 -22.02 2.25 12.86
N ASP A 362 -22.47 1.11 13.36
CA ASP A 362 -21.90 -0.22 13.16
C ASP A 362 -22.95 -1.15 12.53
N CYS A 363 -23.15 -0.99 11.23
CA CYS A 363 -24.21 -1.59 10.44
C CYS A 363 -23.98 -3.07 10.08
N THR A 364 -23.45 -3.85 11.00
CA THR A 364 -23.40 -5.33 10.96
C THR A 364 -24.23 -5.87 12.11
N THR A 365 -24.47 -7.16 12.15
CA THR A 365 -24.93 -7.72 13.43
C THR A 365 -23.77 -7.54 14.42
N TYR A 366 -24.04 -7.14 15.65
CA TYR A 366 -23.04 -7.06 16.72
C TYR A 366 -22.19 -8.31 16.80
N GLU A 367 -22.79 -9.46 16.51
CA GLU A 367 -22.11 -10.75 16.50
C GLU A 367 -21.04 -10.85 15.41
N THR A 368 -21.33 -10.42 14.19
CA THR A 368 -20.37 -10.47 13.09
C THR A 368 -19.17 -9.54 13.34
N ASP A 369 -19.42 -8.31 13.81
CA ASP A 369 -18.36 -7.38 14.16
C ASP A 369 -17.54 -7.88 15.34
N PHE A 370 -18.19 -8.44 16.34
CA PHE A 370 -17.54 -9.06 17.48
C PHE A 370 -16.63 -10.22 17.05
N VAL A 371 -17.12 -11.14 16.19
CA VAL A 371 -16.33 -12.27 15.68
C VAL A 371 -15.15 -11.78 14.84
N ASN A 372 -15.33 -10.76 14.00
CA ASN A 372 -14.23 -10.17 13.25
C ASN A 372 -13.16 -9.58 14.19
N LYS A 373 -13.58 -8.94 15.28
CA LYS A 373 -12.66 -8.41 16.29
C LYS A 373 -11.98 -9.52 17.08
N ILE A 374 -12.68 -10.60 17.38
CA ILE A 374 -12.08 -11.81 17.94
C ILE A 374 -10.98 -12.36 17.01
N VAL A 375 -11.21 -12.41 15.71
CA VAL A 375 -10.18 -12.82 14.72
C VAL A 375 -8.94 -11.93 14.80
N GLU A 376 -9.10 -10.60 14.91
CA GLU A 376 -7.96 -9.70 15.09
C GLU A 376 -7.15 -10.02 16.34
N ILE A 377 -7.85 -10.18 17.47
CA ILE A 377 -7.25 -10.40 18.79
C ILE A 377 -6.60 -11.79 18.90
N MET A 378 -7.21 -12.82 18.34
CA MET A 378 -6.63 -14.17 18.28
C MET A 378 -5.20 -14.13 17.72
N PHE A 379 -4.96 -13.30 16.72
CA PHE A 379 -3.69 -13.27 16.02
C PHE A 379 -2.73 -12.16 16.49
N TRP A 380 -2.94 -11.56 17.66
CA TRP A 380 -1.97 -10.63 18.24
C TRP A 380 -0.62 -11.32 18.46
N GLY A 381 0.44 -10.75 17.88
CA GLY A 381 1.80 -11.29 17.97
C GLY A 381 2.06 -12.54 17.11
N ILE A 382 1.06 -13.04 16.36
CA ILE A 382 1.24 -14.19 15.46
C ILE A 382 1.58 -13.70 14.06
N LYS A 383 2.84 -13.91 13.64
CA LYS A 383 3.30 -13.55 12.29
C LYS A 383 2.63 -14.45 11.22
N ARG A 384 2.32 -13.86 10.06
CA ARG A 384 1.71 -14.55 8.90
C ARG A 384 0.38 -15.23 9.21
N ALA A 385 -0.36 -14.68 10.15
CA ALA A 385 -1.69 -15.17 10.50
C ALA A 385 -2.66 -15.10 9.29
N PRO A 386 -3.53 -16.11 9.12
CA PRO A 386 -4.45 -16.16 7.97
C PRO A 386 -5.69 -15.27 8.17
N LYS A 387 -5.54 -14.02 8.63
CA LYS A 387 -6.64 -13.09 8.96
C LYS A 387 -7.62 -12.91 7.80
N SER A 388 -7.12 -12.65 6.58
CA SER A 388 -7.97 -12.47 5.40
C SER A 388 -8.79 -13.72 5.06
N LYS A 389 -8.26 -14.90 5.32
CA LYS A 389 -8.98 -16.16 5.15
C LYS A 389 -10.09 -16.28 6.18
N MET A 390 -9.78 -15.99 7.46
CA MET A 390 -10.77 -16.02 8.55
C MET A 390 -11.91 -15.01 8.32
N TYR A 391 -11.62 -13.79 7.90
CA TYR A 391 -12.67 -12.80 7.54
C TYR A 391 -13.59 -13.30 6.41
N LYS A 392 -13.05 -14.03 5.43
CA LYS A 392 -13.88 -14.64 4.39
C LYS A 392 -14.78 -15.74 4.94
N LEU A 393 -14.27 -16.55 5.85
CA LEU A 393 -15.08 -17.59 6.51
C LEU A 393 -16.16 -17.00 7.41
N VAL A 394 -15.89 -15.91 8.10
CA VAL A 394 -16.90 -15.15 8.87
C VAL A 394 -17.95 -14.57 7.92
N SER A 395 -17.53 -13.95 6.82
CA SER A 395 -18.45 -13.34 5.85
C SER A 395 -19.30 -14.37 5.11
N SER A 396 -18.84 -15.62 4.96
CA SER A 396 -19.62 -16.71 4.35
C SER A 396 -20.52 -17.46 5.36
N GLY A 397 -20.41 -17.16 6.65
CA GLY A 397 -21.11 -17.86 7.72
C GLY A 397 -20.52 -19.24 8.09
N ASP A 398 -19.35 -19.59 7.52
CA ASP A 398 -18.64 -20.83 7.89
C ASP A 398 -18.02 -20.73 9.30
N VAL A 399 -17.72 -19.51 9.75
CA VAL A 399 -17.24 -19.18 11.10
C VAL A 399 -18.15 -18.11 11.69
N ASP A 400 -18.64 -18.36 12.88
CA ASP A 400 -19.50 -17.47 13.64
C ASP A 400 -19.13 -17.45 15.13
N ILE A 401 -19.94 -16.78 15.96
CA ILE A 401 -19.73 -16.63 17.39
C ILE A 401 -19.76 -17.96 18.17
N HIS A 402 -20.42 -18.98 17.62
CA HIS A 402 -20.60 -20.27 18.27
C HIS A 402 -19.42 -21.23 18.01
N ASN A 403 -18.71 -21.03 16.89
CA ASN A 403 -17.66 -21.96 16.47
C ASN A 403 -16.27 -21.34 16.29
N ILE A 404 -16.10 -20.02 16.44
CA ILE A 404 -14.82 -19.34 16.24
C ILE A 404 -13.66 -19.94 17.07
N LEU A 405 -13.95 -20.45 18.26
CA LEU A 405 -12.98 -21.10 19.15
C LEU A 405 -12.88 -22.62 18.93
N GLU A 406 -13.61 -23.19 17.97
CA GLU A 406 -13.65 -24.61 17.65
C GLU A 406 -13.11 -24.88 16.23
N PRO A 407 -11.79 -24.75 15.99
CA PRO A 407 -11.18 -24.84 14.64
C PRO A 407 -11.50 -26.10 13.87
N ASP A 408 -11.78 -27.21 14.57
CA ASP A 408 -12.14 -28.49 13.94
C ASP A 408 -13.42 -28.39 13.11
N THR A 409 -14.36 -27.52 13.48
CA THR A 409 -15.64 -27.33 12.80
C THR A 409 -15.50 -26.76 11.39
N TYR A 410 -14.44 -25.99 11.13
CA TYR A 410 -14.15 -25.38 9.84
C TYR A 410 -12.75 -25.73 9.28
N SER A 411 -12.11 -26.75 9.85
CA SER A 411 -10.76 -27.21 9.45
C SER A 411 -10.66 -27.58 7.99
N SER A 412 -11.73 -28.14 7.40
CA SER A 412 -11.77 -28.51 5.97
C SER A 412 -11.64 -27.31 5.01
N LYS A 413 -11.82 -26.08 5.50
CA LYS A 413 -11.68 -24.84 4.74
C LYS A 413 -10.27 -24.24 4.81
N LEU A 414 -9.39 -24.83 5.64
CA LEU A 414 -8.03 -24.35 5.92
C LEU A 414 -6.98 -25.33 5.42
N THR A 415 -5.83 -24.83 5.02
CA THR A 415 -4.64 -25.66 4.85
C THR A 415 -4.10 -26.08 6.22
N TYR A 416 -3.30 -27.15 6.26
CA TYR A 416 -2.66 -27.62 7.51
C TYR A 416 -1.88 -26.51 8.24
N ARG A 417 -1.17 -25.65 7.48
CA ARG A 417 -0.43 -24.53 8.03
C ARG A 417 -1.37 -23.44 8.62
N GLU A 418 -2.43 -23.11 7.91
CA GLU A 418 -3.42 -22.13 8.39
C GLU A 418 -4.11 -22.65 9.64
N LEU A 419 -4.49 -23.93 9.69
CA LEU A 419 -5.11 -24.55 10.86
C LEU A 419 -4.20 -24.48 12.10
N ASN A 420 -2.89 -24.75 11.94
CA ASN A 420 -1.94 -24.64 13.06
C ASN A 420 -1.84 -23.19 13.58
N LEU A 421 -1.88 -22.20 12.69
CA LEU A 421 -1.87 -20.79 13.10
C LEU A 421 -3.20 -20.37 13.76
N VAL A 422 -4.32 -20.93 13.30
CA VAL A 422 -5.64 -20.71 13.94
C VAL A 422 -5.67 -21.33 15.32
N ASN A 423 -5.19 -22.56 15.51
CA ASN A 423 -5.09 -23.20 16.82
C ASN A 423 -4.22 -22.38 17.78
N ALA A 424 -3.07 -21.88 17.33
CA ALA A 424 -2.24 -20.98 18.14
C ALA A 424 -2.97 -19.67 18.49
N GLY A 425 -3.83 -19.18 17.59
CA GLY A 425 -4.70 -18.02 17.84
C GLY A 425 -5.75 -18.30 18.90
N VAL A 426 -6.38 -19.47 18.86
CA VAL A 426 -7.35 -19.89 19.90
C VAL A 426 -6.66 -20.00 21.27
N GLU A 427 -5.51 -20.67 21.35
CA GLU A 427 -4.73 -20.73 22.59
C GLU A 427 -4.35 -19.32 23.10
N ASN A 428 -4.04 -18.39 22.17
CA ASN A 428 -3.72 -17.02 22.56
C ASN A 428 -4.91 -16.28 23.15
N ILE A 429 -6.12 -16.42 22.58
CA ILE A 429 -7.29 -15.70 23.10
C ILE A 429 -7.79 -16.31 24.41
N GLU A 430 -7.72 -17.63 24.57
CA GLU A 430 -8.17 -18.35 25.77
C GLU A 430 -7.41 -17.95 27.04
N LYS A 431 -6.16 -17.51 26.93
CA LYS A 431 -5.33 -17.09 28.08
C LYS A 431 -5.96 -15.98 28.93
N ASP A 432 -6.75 -15.07 28.29
CA ASP A 432 -7.44 -13.97 28.96
C ASP A 432 -8.78 -13.71 28.28
N LEU A 433 -9.58 -14.76 28.11
CA LEU A 433 -10.78 -14.76 27.27
C LEU A 433 -11.74 -13.61 27.61
N SER A 434 -12.06 -13.43 28.89
CA SER A 434 -13.02 -12.40 29.32
C SER A 434 -12.56 -10.98 29.00
N ALA A 435 -11.29 -10.65 29.27
CA ALA A 435 -10.74 -9.33 28.97
C ALA A 435 -10.64 -9.08 27.46
N LYS A 436 -10.24 -10.10 26.69
CA LYS A 436 -10.14 -10.03 25.23
C LYS A 436 -11.52 -9.96 24.59
N ALA A 437 -12.49 -10.66 25.10
CA ALA A 437 -13.87 -10.58 24.65
C ALA A 437 -14.48 -9.19 24.92
N LEU A 438 -14.22 -8.59 26.10
CA LEU A 438 -14.60 -7.20 26.36
C LEU A 438 -13.97 -6.23 25.37
N CYS A 439 -12.66 -6.38 25.09
CA CYS A 439 -11.97 -5.57 24.09
C CYS A 439 -12.58 -5.76 22.70
N ALA A 440 -13.05 -6.97 22.36
CA ALA A 440 -13.70 -7.28 21.09
C ALA A 440 -15.07 -6.61 20.91
N MET A 441 -15.68 -6.09 21.96
CA MET A 441 -16.91 -5.27 21.84
C MET A 441 -16.68 -3.95 21.13
N ASN A 442 -15.42 -3.57 20.89
CA ASN A 442 -15.00 -2.38 20.15
C ASN A 442 -15.65 -1.08 20.68
N ILE A 443 -15.74 -0.95 22.00
CA ILE A 443 -16.25 0.24 22.68
C ILE A 443 -15.15 1.30 22.69
N ASP A 444 -15.49 2.53 22.31
CA ASP A 444 -14.54 3.62 22.23
C ASP A 444 -13.83 3.88 23.58
N GLY A 445 -12.50 3.88 23.54
CA GLY A 445 -11.66 4.04 24.72
C GLY A 445 -11.53 2.81 25.63
N LEU A 446 -12.18 1.67 25.35
CA LEU A 446 -12.02 0.40 26.05
C LEU A 446 -10.87 -0.40 25.43
N THR A 447 -9.65 -0.14 25.91
CA THR A 447 -8.45 -0.91 25.50
C THR A 447 -8.37 -2.26 26.22
N TYR A 448 -7.47 -3.13 25.76
CA TYR A 448 -7.24 -4.43 26.41
C TYR A 448 -6.80 -4.28 27.88
N GLU A 449 -5.92 -3.32 28.18
CA GLU A 449 -5.47 -3.05 29.55
C GLU A 449 -6.62 -2.63 30.47
N LYS A 450 -7.52 -1.78 29.97
CA LYS A 450 -8.72 -1.37 30.72
C LYS A 450 -9.70 -2.53 30.89
N ALA A 451 -9.91 -3.32 29.83
CA ALA A 451 -10.74 -4.51 29.91
C ALA A 451 -10.19 -5.52 30.93
N LYS A 452 -8.86 -5.69 30.96
CA LYS A 452 -8.20 -6.53 31.94
C LYS A 452 -8.36 -5.98 33.36
N SER A 453 -8.15 -4.69 33.60
CA SER A 453 -8.39 -4.05 34.89
C SER A 453 -9.84 -4.28 35.39
N ILE A 454 -10.83 -4.16 34.49
CA ILE A 454 -12.23 -4.43 34.83
C ILE A 454 -12.41 -5.88 35.30
N ILE A 455 -11.84 -6.86 34.60
CA ILE A 455 -11.96 -8.28 34.99
C ILE A 455 -11.20 -8.55 36.30
N ASP A 456 -10.01 -7.98 36.47
CA ASP A 456 -9.20 -8.15 37.70
C ASP A 456 -9.88 -7.51 38.92
N GLU A 457 -10.67 -6.45 38.77
CA GLU A 457 -11.36 -5.73 39.86
C GLU A 457 -12.72 -6.33 40.19
N TYR A 458 -13.49 -6.74 39.17
CA TYR A 458 -14.90 -7.18 39.36
C TYR A 458 -15.10 -8.68 39.18
N ASP A 459 -14.05 -9.46 38.90
CA ASP A 459 -14.06 -10.91 38.63
C ASP A 459 -14.88 -11.33 37.40
N SER A 460 -15.82 -10.52 36.93
CA SER A 460 -16.64 -10.83 35.77
C SER A 460 -17.25 -9.55 35.11
N VAL A 461 -17.60 -9.68 33.85
CA VAL A 461 -18.38 -8.65 33.14
C VAL A 461 -19.75 -8.41 33.77
N GLU A 462 -20.36 -9.48 34.28
CA GLU A 462 -21.67 -9.43 34.92
C GLU A 462 -21.66 -8.58 36.20
N ASN A 463 -20.65 -8.75 37.04
CA ASN A 463 -20.48 -7.95 38.26
C ASN A 463 -20.24 -6.49 37.91
N TYR A 464 -19.35 -6.21 36.97
CA TYR A 464 -19.08 -4.83 36.54
C TYR A 464 -20.35 -4.12 36.07
N VAL A 465 -21.15 -4.76 35.20
CA VAL A 465 -22.39 -4.15 34.68
C VAL A 465 -23.46 -4.02 35.78
N LYS A 466 -23.54 -4.92 36.75
CA LYS A 466 -24.50 -4.84 37.87
C LYS A 466 -24.18 -3.72 38.85
N GLU A 467 -22.90 -3.47 39.08
CA GLU A 467 -22.46 -2.40 40.01
C GLU A 467 -22.61 -1.01 39.39
N ASP A 468 -22.84 -0.92 38.07
CA ASP A 468 -23.04 0.31 37.29
C ASP A 468 -22.03 1.44 37.61
N SER A 469 -20.79 1.05 37.87
CA SER A 469 -19.81 1.90 38.54
C SER A 469 -18.74 2.45 37.63
N GLY A 470 -18.77 2.15 36.32
CA GLY A 470 -17.69 2.53 35.41
C GLY A 470 -18.11 3.17 34.08
N PRO A 471 -17.19 3.86 33.42
CA PRO A 471 -17.48 4.64 32.21
C PRO A 471 -17.94 3.79 31.00
N PHE A 472 -17.77 2.47 31.05
CA PHE A 472 -18.12 1.57 29.94
C PHE A 472 -19.36 0.71 30.26
N ALA A 473 -19.88 0.71 31.49
CA ALA A 473 -20.96 -0.19 31.96
C ALA A 473 -22.23 -0.07 31.08
N GLU A 474 -22.67 1.15 30.76
CA GLU A 474 -23.83 1.40 29.91
C GLU A 474 -23.63 0.81 28.49
N SER A 475 -22.47 1.07 27.87
CA SER A 475 -22.14 0.60 26.52
C SER A 475 -22.06 -0.93 26.45
N ILE A 476 -21.43 -1.55 27.45
CA ILE A 476 -21.35 -3.00 27.59
C ILE A 476 -22.76 -3.58 27.78
N SER A 477 -23.54 -3.04 28.72
CA SER A 477 -24.92 -3.47 28.96
C SER A 477 -25.78 -3.35 27.71
N PHE A 478 -25.62 -2.28 26.96
CA PHE A 478 -26.35 -2.09 25.69
C PHE A 478 -26.03 -3.19 24.69
N ILE A 479 -24.74 -3.48 24.44
CA ILE A 479 -24.32 -4.52 23.50
C ILE A 479 -24.82 -5.90 23.92
N LEU A 480 -24.71 -6.23 25.21
CA LEU A 480 -25.18 -7.53 25.74
C LEU A 480 -26.67 -7.74 25.59
N LYS A 481 -27.47 -6.66 25.67
CA LYS A 481 -28.92 -6.70 25.40
C LYS A 481 -29.26 -6.85 23.93
N GLN A 482 -28.39 -6.40 23.02
CA GLN A 482 -28.60 -6.47 21.58
C GLN A 482 -28.22 -7.83 20.98
N SER A 483 -27.35 -8.61 21.61
CA SER A 483 -26.84 -9.87 21.09
C SER A 483 -26.74 -10.94 22.19
N SER A 484 -27.60 -11.94 22.06
CA SER A 484 -27.54 -13.14 22.92
C SER A 484 -26.29 -13.98 22.68
N GLY A 485 -25.76 -13.97 21.43
CA GLY A 485 -24.54 -14.65 21.07
C GLY A 485 -23.33 -14.05 21.78
N VAL A 486 -23.17 -12.72 21.77
CA VAL A 486 -22.10 -12.03 22.51
C VAL A 486 -22.23 -12.25 24.01
N SER A 487 -23.45 -12.16 24.56
CA SER A 487 -23.71 -12.46 25.98
C SER A 487 -23.27 -13.87 26.33
N GLY A 488 -23.66 -14.86 25.54
CA GLY A 488 -23.27 -16.27 25.76
C GLY A 488 -21.77 -16.50 25.64
N PHE A 489 -21.10 -15.86 24.69
CA PHE A 489 -19.65 -15.98 24.46
C PHE A 489 -18.82 -15.50 25.66
N ILE A 490 -19.22 -14.40 26.30
CA ILE A 490 -18.53 -13.86 27.49
C ILE A 490 -19.05 -14.41 28.82
N GLY A 491 -20.00 -15.34 28.80
CA GLY A 491 -20.57 -15.95 29.99
C GLY A 491 -21.51 -15.04 30.77
N TYR A 492 -22.06 -13.98 30.16
CA TYR A 492 -23.07 -13.11 30.77
C TYR A 492 -24.42 -13.83 30.80
N LYS A 493 -25.04 -13.94 31.99
CA LYS A 493 -26.33 -14.64 32.20
C LYS A 493 -27.49 -13.68 32.44
#